data_3ad748145e9051a4a21e3534cd2fdd87
#
_entry.id   3ad748145e9051a4a21e3534cd2fdd87
#
_cell.length_a   1.000
_cell.length_b   1.000
_cell.length_c   1.000
_cell.angle_alpha   90.00
_cell.angle_beta   90.00
_cell.angle_gamma   90.00
#
_symmetry.space_group_name_H-M   'P 1'
#
loop_
_entity.id
_entity.type
_entity.pdbx_description
1 polymer ?
#
loop_
_entity_poly.entity_id
_entity_poly.type
_entity_poly.pdbx_seq_one_letter_code
_entity_poly.pdbx_strand_id
1 'polypeptide(L)'
;MRHTRMAALTLSLVTLLTTLCGCHGSRSQNAFTVPDSFDESRQYEITFWAKNDTNKTQVDIYSKAIADFQALYPNITVKLRLYTDYGKIYNDVITNIATNTTPNVCITYPDHIATYLTGNNVVAPLDALFADEQYGLGGSALRYDGPASEEMISRFLEECSFSGS
;
A
#
# COMPACT_ATOMS: atom_id res chain seq x y z
N MET A 1 7.29 -29.66 53.10
CA MET A 1 7.64 -28.26 52.78
C MET A 1 8.76 -28.07 51.74
N ARG A 2 9.75 -28.93 51.62
CA ARG A 2 10.85 -28.77 50.63
C ARG A 2 10.39 -29.06 49.20
N HIS A 3 9.52 -30.05 48.97
CA HIS A 3 9.03 -30.42 47.63
C HIS A 3 8.05 -29.41 47.06
N THR A 4 7.23 -28.73 47.85
CA THR A 4 6.32 -27.69 47.40
C THR A 4 7.06 -26.40 46.95
N ARG A 5 8.19 -26.09 47.58
CA ARG A 5 9.03 -24.93 47.18
C ARG A 5 9.78 -25.20 45.89
N MET A 6 10.22 -26.43 45.63
CA MET A 6 10.86 -26.82 44.37
C MET A 6 9.87 -26.85 43.21
N ALA A 7 8.63 -27.33 43.45
CA ALA A 7 7.59 -27.33 42.44
C ALA A 7 7.17 -25.90 42.04
N ALA A 8 7.10 -24.96 43.01
CA ALA A 8 6.79 -23.56 42.75
C ALA A 8 7.91 -22.86 41.99
N LEU A 9 9.17 -23.17 42.25
CA LEU A 9 10.31 -22.61 41.52
C LEU A 9 10.40 -23.13 40.08
N THR A 10 10.11 -24.41 39.81
CA THR A 10 10.10 -24.97 38.47
C THR A 10 8.93 -24.43 37.65
N LEU A 11 7.75 -24.25 38.24
CA LEU A 11 6.58 -23.66 37.58
C LEU A 11 6.83 -22.19 37.20
N SER A 12 7.47 -21.42 38.08
CA SER A 12 7.84 -20.01 37.81
C SER A 12 8.90 -19.90 36.73
N LEU A 13 9.84 -20.83 36.63
CA LEU A 13 10.87 -20.83 35.59
C LEU A 13 10.30 -21.21 34.23
N VAL A 14 9.34 -22.13 34.16
CA VAL A 14 8.66 -22.51 32.93
C VAL A 14 7.79 -21.36 32.39
N THR A 15 7.06 -20.64 33.26
CA THR A 15 6.28 -19.47 32.82
C THR A 15 7.16 -18.31 32.36
N LEU A 16 8.36 -18.14 32.91
CA LEU A 16 9.30 -17.11 32.49
C LEU A 16 9.93 -17.43 31.12
N LEU A 17 10.14 -18.72 30.79
CA LEU A 17 10.67 -19.13 29.48
C LEU A 17 9.62 -18.99 28.34
N THR A 18 8.33 -19.10 28.64
CA THR A 18 7.27 -18.95 27.61
C THR A 18 7.02 -17.51 27.21
N THR A 19 7.40 -16.53 28.02
CA THR A 19 7.26 -15.10 27.68
C THR A 19 8.40 -14.57 26.81
N LEU A 20 9.47 -15.34 26.57
CA LEU A 20 10.59 -14.98 25.70
C LEU A 20 10.45 -15.46 24.25
N CYS A 21 9.37 -16.18 23.91
CA CYS A 21 8.97 -16.34 22.53
C CYS A 21 8.32 -15.03 22.03
N GLY A 22 9.10 -13.96 22.00
CA GLY A 22 8.79 -12.79 21.23
C GLY A 22 8.63 -13.28 19.79
N CYS A 23 7.42 -13.14 19.24
CA CYS A 23 7.17 -13.32 17.84
C CYS A 23 8.15 -12.44 17.06
N HIS A 24 9.29 -13.03 16.66
CA HIS A 24 9.97 -12.61 15.46
C HIS A 24 9.04 -13.03 14.32
N GLY A 25 7.98 -12.26 14.11
CA GLY A 25 7.20 -12.37 12.90
C GLY A 25 8.18 -12.15 11.76
N SER A 26 8.55 -13.21 11.08
CA SER A 26 9.13 -13.11 9.76
C SER A 26 8.16 -12.24 8.98
N ARG A 27 8.60 -11.05 8.58
CA ARG A 27 7.89 -10.16 7.67
C ARG A 27 7.82 -10.90 6.34
N SER A 28 6.87 -11.81 6.22
CA SER A 28 6.45 -12.33 4.93
C SER A 28 5.74 -11.17 4.26
N GLN A 29 6.46 -10.38 3.49
CA GLN A 29 5.82 -9.58 2.47
C GLN A 29 5.22 -10.61 1.51
N ASN A 30 3.92 -10.82 1.60
CA ASN A 30 3.22 -11.53 0.56
C ASN A 30 3.46 -10.71 -0.71
N ALA A 31 4.27 -11.26 -1.61
CA ALA A 31 4.58 -10.59 -2.85
C ALA A 31 3.24 -10.29 -3.56
N PHE A 32 3.02 -9.02 -3.92
CA PHE A 32 1.91 -8.66 -4.79
C PHE A 32 2.05 -9.47 -6.09
N THR A 33 0.99 -10.15 -6.47
CA THR A 33 0.92 -10.86 -7.75
C THR A 33 -0.11 -10.19 -8.64
N VAL A 34 0.27 -9.93 -9.88
CA VAL A 34 -0.66 -9.43 -10.88
C VAL A 34 -1.69 -10.52 -11.15
N PRO A 35 -2.99 -10.23 -11.09
CA PRO A 35 -4.02 -11.24 -11.37
C PRO A 35 -4.04 -11.59 -12.86
N ASP A 36 -4.34 -12.85 -13.18
CA ASP A 36 -4.46 -13.32 -14.57
C ASP A 36 -5.63 -12.66 -15.33
N SER A 37 -6.63 -12.17 -14.61
CA SER A 37 -7.79 -11.49 -15.19
C SER A 37 -8.44 -10.55 -14.19
N PHE A 38 -9.07 -9.50 -14.73
CA PHE A 38 -9.89 -8.55 -13.98
C PHE A 38 -11.38 -8.91 -14.17
N ASP A 39 -12.10 -9.10 -13.07
CA ASP A 39 -13.54 -9.41 -13.11
C ASP A 39 -14.36 -8.14 -13.33
N GLU A 40 -14.74 -7.88 -14.57
CA GLU A 40 -15.53 -6.69 -14.96
C GLU A 40 -17.00 -6.75 -14.49
N SER A 41 -17.49 -7.92 -14.11
CA SER A 41 -18.87 -8.07 -13.60
C SER A 41 -19.02 -7.57 -12.16
N ARG A 42 -17.91 -7.48 -11.45
CA ARG A 42 -17.88 -7.04 -10.05
C ARG A 42 -17.77 -5.52 -9.96
N GLN A 43 -18.46 -4.93 -8.99
CA GLN A 43 -18.31 -3.52 -8.63
C GLN A 43 -17.15 -3.35 -7.65
N TYR A 44 -16.29 -2.39 -7.93
CA TYR A 44 -15.14 -2.03 -7.09
C TYR A 44 -15.27 -0.59 -6.62
N GLU A 45 -14.87 -0.35 -5.39
CA GLU A 45 -14.64 0.99 -4.87
C GLU A 45 -13.17 1.10 -4.44
N ILE A 46 -12.47 2.10 -4.97
CA ILE A 46 -11.10 2.41 -4.59
C ILE A 46 -11.02 3.81 -4.00
N THR A 47 -10.19 3.97 -3.00
CA THR A 47 -9.93 5.26 -2.35
C THR A 47 -8.63 5.85 -2.84
N PHE A 48 -8.67 7.12 -3.24
CA PHE A 48 -7.52 7.89 -3.64
C PHE A 48 -7.33 9.08 -2.70
N TRP A 49 -6.21 9.13 -1.99
CA TRP A 49 -5.85 10.24 -1.11
C TRP A 49 -4.81 11.12 -1.76
N ALA A 50 -5.16 12.37 -1.99
CA ALA A 50 -4.32 13.33 -2.69
C ALA A 50 -4.16 14.64 -1.90
N LYS A 51 -3.04 15.30 -2.12
CA LYS A 51 -2.84 16.66 -1.61
C LYS A 51 -3.58 17.64 -2.50
N ASN A 52 -4.30 18.54 -1.86
CA ASN A 52 -4.88 19.71 -2.49
C ASN A 52 -3.98 20.91 -2.15
N ASP A 53 -3.24 21.42 -3.11
CA ASP A 53 -2.73 22.76 -3.00
C ASP A 53 -3.90 23.73 -3.07
N THR A 54 -3.75 24.94 -2.57
CA THR A 54 -4.76 25.99 -2.64
C THR A 54 -5.17 26.34 -4.10
N ASN A 55 -4.57 25.65 -5.07
CA ASN A 55 -4.82 25.78 -6.48
C ASN A 55 -6.01 24.90 -6.91
N LYS A 56 -7.12 25.54 -7.24
CA LYS A 56 -8.32 24.88 -7.74
C LYS A 56 -8.05 24.03 -8.98
N THR A 57 -7.09 24.41 -9.82
CA THR A 57 -6.72 23.69 -11.05
C THR A 57 -6.28 22.24 -10.76
N GLN A 58 -5.57 21.98 -9.65
CA GLN A 58 -5.15 20.63 -9.30
C GLN A 58 -6.35 19.73 -8.95
N VAL A 59 -7.33 20.27 -8.23
CA VAL A 59 -8.58 19.54 -7.91
C VAL A 59 -9.34 19.19 -9.17
N ASP A 60 -9.42 20.14 -10.10
CA ASP A 60 -10.11 19.96 -11.37
C ASP A 60 -9.42 18.88 -12.22
N ILE A 61 -8.06 18.82 -12.21
CA ILE A 61 -7.28 17.75 -12.87
C ILE A 61 -7.59 16.38 -12.28
N TYR A 62 -7.56 16.22 -10.95
CA TYR A 62 -7.91 14.95 -10.32
C TYR A 62 -9.35 14.53 -10.63
N SER A 63 -10.28 15.47 -10.52
CA SER A 63 -11.69 15.19 -10.78
C SER A 63 -11.93 14.77 -12.24
N LYS A 64 -11.27 15.44 -13.18
CA LYS A 64 -11.33 15.07 -14.59
C LYS A 64 -10.71 13.69 -14.84
N ALA A 65 -9.52 13.43 -14.33
CA ALA A 65 -8.86 12.15 -14.50
C ALA A 65 -9.70 10.97 -13.93
N ILE A 66 -10.33 11.19 -12.78
CA ILE A 66 -11.24 10.21 -12.19
C ILE A 66 -12.47 9.98 -13.06
N ALA A 67 -13.06 11.05 -13.58
CA ALA A 67 -14.23 10.94 -14.46
C ALA A 67 -13.89 10.20 -15.76
N ASP A 68 -12.76 10.52 -16.39
CA ASP A 68 -12.28 9.85 -17.59
C ASP A 68 -12.01 8.35 -17.33
N PHE A 69 -11.37 8.03 -16.20
CA PHE A 69 -11.10 6.65 -15.79
C PHE A 69 -12.41 5.87 -15.56
N GLN A 70 -13.36 6.42 -14.82
CA GLN A 70 -14.65 5.78 -14.56
C GLN A 70 -15.51 5.62 -15.83
N ALA A 71 -15.33 6.48 -16.83
CA ALA A 71 -15.99 6.32 -18.13
C ALA A 71 -15.45 5.09 -18.89
N LEU A 72 -14.17 4.79 -18.74
CA LEU A 72 -13.54 3.61 -19.33
C LEU A 72 -13.83 2.32 -18.52
N TYR A 73 -13.92 2.43 -17.20
CA TYR A 73 -14.14 1.33 -16.27
C TYR A 73 -15.37 1.59 -15.39
N PRO A 74 -16.59 1.46 -15.92
CA PRO A 74 -17.81 1.86 -15.22
C PRO A 74 -18.15 1.01 -14.00
N ASN A 75 -17.48 -0.12 -13.83
CA ASN A 75 -17.57 -0.98 -12.66
C ASN A 75 -16.62 -0.58 -11.52
N ILE A 76 -15.83 0.49 -11.70
CA ILE A 76 -14.91 1.01 -10.67
C ILE A 76 -15.35 2.42 -10.26
N THR A 77 -15.57 2.61 -8.97
CA THR A 77 -15.81 3.93 -8.37
C THR A 77 -14.58 4.40 -7.62
N VAL A 78 -14.11 5.62 -7.91
CA VAL A 78 -12.97 6.24 -7.21
C VAL A 78 -13.48 7.27 -6.20
N LYS A 79 -13.14 7.08 -4.92
CA LYS A 79 -13.42 8.00 -3.83
C LYS A 79 -12.19 8.88 -3.56
N LEU A 80 -12.23 10.11 -4.04
CA LEU A 80 -11.18 11.09 -3.81
C LEU A 80 -11.31 11.70 -2.41
N ARG A 81 -10.23 11.67 -1.63
CA ARG A 81 -10.08 12.44 -0.39
C ARG A 81 -8.93 13.43 -0.54
N LEU A 82 -9.21 14.69 -0.30
CA LEU A 82 -8.24 15.77 -0.43
C LEU A 82 -7.71 16.19 0.95
N TYR A 83 -6.41 16.38 1.01
CA TYR A 83 -5.67 16.80 2.19
C TYR A 83 -4.97 18.14 1.94
N THR A 84 -4.79 18.93 2.97
CA THR A 84 -4.12 20.25 2.87
C THR A 84 -2.61 20.16 2.79
N ASP A 85 -2.02 19.05 3.28
CA ASP A 85 -0.58 18.83 3.26
C ASP A 85 -0.22 17.33 3.31
N TYR A 86 1.01 16.99 2.93
CA TYR A 86 1.51 15.62 2.91
C TYR A 86 1.67 15.02 4.31
N GLY A 87 1.96 15.84 5.33
CA GLY A 87 2.09 15.36 6.70
C GLY A 87 0.78 14.82 7.25
N LYS A 88 -0.36 15.40 6.85
CA LYS A 88 -1.67 14.87 7.22
C LYS A 88 -1.97 13.53 6.53
N ILE A 89 -1.62 13.39 5.23
CA ILE A 89 -1.72 12.10 4.55
C ILE A 89 -0.87 11.06 5.29
N TYR A 90 0.39 11.40 5.59
CA TYR A 90 1.33 10.53 6.30
C TYR A 90 0.76 10.05 7.64
N ASN A 91 0.29 10.96 8.48
CA ASN A 91 -0.26 10.62 9.80
C ASN A 91 -1.51 9.77 9.70
N ASP A 92 -2.40 10.08 8.75
CA ASP A 92 -3.62 9.30 8.55
C ASP A 92 -3.28 7.89 8.02
N VAL A 93 -2.32 7.74 7.08
CA VAL A 93 -1.89 6.41 6.62
C VAL A 93 -1.35 5.59 7.79
N ILE A 94 -0.44 6.13 8.62
CA ILE A 94 0.10 5.41 9.78
C ILE A 94 -1.02 4.97 10.73
N THR A 95 -1.97 5.85 11.02
CA THR A 95 -3.11 5.53 11.89
C THR A 95 -3.96 4.41 11.29
N ASN A 96 -4.18 4.43 9.98
CA ASN A 96 -4.99 3.44 9.28
C ASN A 96 -4.26 2.10 9.05
N ILE A 97 -2.94 2.04 9.12
CA ILE A 97 -2.18 0.79 9.13
C ILE A 97 -2.62 -0.10 10.31
N ALA A 98 -2.76 0.48 11.49
CA ALA A 98 -3.15 -0.25 12.69
C ALA A 98 -4.58 -0.84 12.61
N THR A 99 -5.46 -0.24 11.82
CA THR A 99 -6.85 -0.65 11.64
C THR A 99 -7.12 -1.40 10.32
N ASN A 100 -6.08 -1.57 9.50
CA ASN A 100 -6.18 -2.18 8.16
C ASN A 100 -7.19 -1.46 7.24
N THR A 101 -7.21 -0.12 7.30
CA THR A 101 -8.10 0.76 6.52
C THR A 101 -7.33 1.80 5.70
N THR A 102 -6.11 1.46 5.30
CA THR A 102 -5.28 2.29 4.42
C THR A 102 -5.96 2.54 3.07
N PRO A 103 -5.68 3.68 2.41
CA PRO A 103 -6.21 3.93 1.07
C PRO A 103 -5.64 2.92 0.05
N ASN A 104 -6.37 2.72 -1.05
CA ASN A 104 -5.86 1.91 -2.16
C ASN A 104 -4.74 2.64 -2.91
N VAL A 105 -4.86 3.96 -3.05
CA VAL A 105 -3.85 4.82 -3.68
C VAL A 105 -3.68 6.09 -2.85
N CYS A 106 -2.46 6.51 -2.61
CA CYS A 106 -2.18 7.83 -2.03
C CYS A 106 -0.95 8.48 -2.65
N ILE A 107 -0.96 9.81 -2.70
CA ILE A 107 0.23 10.60 -3.04
C ILE A 107 1.07 10.75 -1.77
N THR A 108 2.36 10.44 -1.86
CA THR A 108 3.27 10.48 -0.72
C THR A 108 4.70 10.81 -1.17
N TYR A 109 5.59 10.99 -0.20
CA TYR A 109 7.03 11.12 -0.46
C TYR A 109 7.76 9.79 -0.24
N PRO A 110 8.91 9.57 -0.90
CA PRO A 110 9.69 8.35 -0.73
C PRO A 110 10.10 8.06 0.73
N ASP A 111 10.48 9.08 1.50
CA ASP A 111 10.83 8.94 2.92
C ASP A 111 9.65 8.48 3.80
N HIS A 112 8.43 8.85 3.45
CA HIS A 112 7.22 8.35 4.12
C HIS A 112 7.00 6.85 3.87
N ILE A 113 7.31 6.37 2.67
CA ILE A 113 7.17 4.95 2.29
C ILE A 113 8.01 4.06 3.22
N ALA A 114 9.22 4.48 3.59
CA ALA A 114 10.07 3.74 4.52
C ALA A 114 9.34 3.42 5.84
N THR A 115 8.53 4.35 6.34
CA THR A 115 7.69 4.10 7.52
C THR A 115 6.51 3.18 7.22
N TYR A 116 5.86 3.32 6.06
CA TYR A 116 4.72 2.44 5.68
C TYR A 116 5.16 0.99 5.51
N LEU A 117 6.38 0.75 5.05
CA LEU A 117 6.97 -0.59 4.91
C LEU A 117 7.17 -1.32 6.25
N THR A 118 7.03 -0.63 7.39
CA THR A 118 7.02 -1.28 8.71
C THR A 118 5.72 -2.05 8.97
N GLY A 119 4.64 -1.75 8.26
CA GLY A 119 3.37 -2.48 8.30
C GLY A 119 3.40 -3.73 7.40
N ASN A 120 2.60 -4.73 7.76
CA ASN A 120 2.47 -5.94 6.93
C ASN A 120 1.56 -5.67 5.73
N ASN A 121 2.06 -5.90 4.52
CA ASN A 121 1.30 -5.79 3.26
C ASN A 121 0.60 -4.43 3.06
N VAL A 122 1.22 -3.34 3.50
CA VAL A 122 0.64 -1.99 3.40
C VAL A 122 0.99 -1.34 2.07
N VAL A 123 2.18 -1.63 1.54
CA VAL A 123 2.66 -1.09 0.27
C VAL A 123 2.76 -2.24 -0.74
N ALA A 124 2.13 -2.07 -1.89
CA ALA A 124 2.25 -3.02 -2.99
C ALA A 124 3.50 -2.68 -3.81
N PRO A 125 4.45 -3.63 -4.00
CA PRO A 125 5.53 -3.45 -4.96
C PRO A 125 4.96 -3.45 -6.38
N LEU A 126 5.36 -2.48 -7.20
CA LEU A 126 4.78 -2.29 -8.53
C LEU A 126 5.65 -2.87 -9.65
N ASP A 127 6.83 -3.42 -9.33
CA ASP A 127 7.77 -3.92 -10.33
C ASP A 127 7.14 -4.96 -11.26
N ALA A 128 6.47 -5.96 -10.68
CA ALA A 128 5.81 -7.00 -11.46
C ALA A 128 4.63 -6.46 -12.28
N LEU A 129 3.89 -5.47 -11.74
CA LEU A 129 2.80 -4.84 -12.47
C LEU A 129 3.31 -4.00 -13.63
N PHE A 130 4.38 -3.22 -13.44
CA PHE A 130 4.93 -2.40 -14.53
C PHE A 130 5.45 -3.23 -15.69
N ALA A 131 5.96 -4.43 -15.42
CA ALA A 131 6.46 -5.37 -16.43
C ALA A 131 5.36 -6.27 -17.03
N ASP A 132 4.14 -6.20 -16.53
CA ASP A 132 3.04 -7.05 -17.00
C ASP A 132 2.55 -6.63 -18.40
N GLU A 133 2.43 -7.60 -19.32
CA GLU A 133 2.06 -7.33 -20.72
C GLU A 133 0.59 -6.95 -20.90
N GLN A 134 -0.26 -7.28 -19.93
CA GLN A 134 -1.71 -6.99 -19.98
C GLN A 134 -2.08 -5.73 -19.22
N TYR A 135 -1.64 -5.62 -17.97
CA TYR A 135 -2.07 -4.57 -17.04
C TYR A 135 -0.97 -3.58 -16.68
N GLY A 136 0.25 -3.78 -17.18
CA GLY A 136 1.38 -2.90 -16.94
C GLY A 136 1.37 -1.63 -17.79
N LEU A 137 2.49 -0.93 -17.82
CA LEU A 137 2.65 0.29 -18.61
C LEU A 137 2.53 -0.02 -20.11
N GLY A 138 1.54 0.57 -20.77
CA GLY A 138 1.22 0.27 -22.18
C GLY A 138 0.60 -1.12 -22.39
N GLY A 139 0.10 -1.76 -21.35
CA GLY A 139 -0.44 -3.12 -21.38
C GLY A 139 -1.66 -3.28 -22.29
N SER A 140 -1.77 -4.46 -22.91
CA SER A 140 -2.77 -4.76 -23.94
C SER A 140 -4.23 -4.75 -23.46
N ALA A 141 -4.46 -4.92 -22.14
CA ALA A 141 -5.80 -4.89 -21.55
C ALA A 141 -6.22 -3.48 -21.06
N LEU A 142 -5.32 -2.49 -21.12
CA LEU A 142 -5.65 -1.13 -20.74
C LEU A 142 -6.56 -0.46 -21.77
N ARG A 143 -7.54 0.28 -21.29
CA ARG A 143 -8.52 1.00 -22.13
C ARG A 143 -8.13 2.44 -22.43
N TYR A 144 -6.94 2.85 -22.09
CA TYR A 144 -6.40 4.17 -22.32
C TYR A 144 -4.95 4.06 -22.80
N ASP A 145 -4.54 5.08 -23.54
CA ASP A 145 -3.17 5.23 -24.02
C ASP A 145 -2.32 5.76 -22.85
N GLY A 146 -1.77 4.84 -22.08
CA GLY A 146 -0.93 5.15 -20.91
C GLY A 146 0.53 5.38 -21.33
N PRO A 147 1.34 5.96 -20.44
CA PRO A 147 2.77 6.12 -20.72
C PRO A 147 3.42 4.75 -20.92
N ALA A 148 4.30 4.67 -21.91
CA ALA A 148 5.16 3.51 -22.07
C ALA A 148 6.27 3.52 -21.00
N SER A 149 6.84 2.35 -20.70
CA SER A 149 7.93 2.24 -19.72
C SER A 149 9.13 3.14 -20.04
N GLU A 150 9.39 3.37 -21.31
CA GLU A 150 10.48 4.21 -21.82
C GLU A 150 10.28 5.71 -21.54
N GLU A 151 9.04 6.12 -21.28
CA GLU A 151 8.72 7.50 -20.92
C GLU A 151 8.97 7.80 -19.41
N MET A 152 9.17 6.75 -18.61
CA MET A 152 9.45 6.90 -17.18
C MET A 152 10.91 7.32 -16.97
N ILE A 153 11.13 8.39 -16.23
CA ILE A 153 12.46 8.90 -15.94
C ILE A 153 13.13 7.97 -14.92
N SER A 154 14.14 7.22 -15.35
CA SER A 154 14.84 6.21 -14.53
C SER A 154 15.28 6.72 -13.15
N ARG A 155 15.82 7.94 -13.09
CA ARG A 155 16.25 8.54 -11.82
C ARG A 155 15.11 8.66 -10.81
N PHE A 156 13.90 8.99 -11.25
CA PHE A 156 12.75 9.08 -10.33
C PHE A 156 12.28 7.70 -9.88
N LEU A 157 12.39 6.69 -10.75
CA LEU A 157 12.11 5.30 -10.36
C LEU A 157 13.12 4.80 -9.34
N GLU A 158 14.41 5.13 -9.50
CA GLU A 158 15.45 4.78 -8.53
C GLU A 158 15.18 5.39 -7.14
N GLU A 159 14.75 6.65 -7.08
CA GLU A 159 14.39 7.32 -5.81
C GLU A 159 13.15 6.68 -5.13
N CYS A 160 12.30 6.01 -5.89
CA CYS A 160 11.13 5.27 -5.38
C CYS A 160 11.41 3.78 -5.16
N SER A 161 12.65 3.32 -5.34
CA SER A 161 13.06 1.94 -5.16
C SER A 161 13.54 1.71 -3.73
N PHE A 162 12.96 0.71 -3.08
CA PHE A 162 13.32 0.32 -1.72
C PHE A 162 13.83 -1.12 -1.79
N SER A 163 15.11 -1.31 -1.47
CA SER A 163 15.67 -2.67 -1.32
C SER A 163 14.99 -3.34 -0.13
N GLY A 164 14.30 -4.43 -0.40
CA GLY A 164 13.78 -5.30 0.65
C GLY A 164 14.95 -5.86 1.46
N SER A 165 15.00 -5.55 2.74
CA SER A 165 15.91 -6.17 3.71
C SER A 165 15.33 -7.50 4.18
#